data_0bb70584d4df7a3e0095a82a03ce742a
#
_entry.id   0bb70584d4df7a3e0095a82a03ce742a
#
_cell.length_a   1.000
_cell.length_b   1.000
_cell.length_c   1.000
_cell.angle_alpha   90.00
_cell.angle_beta   90.00
_cell.angle_gamma   90.00
#
_symmetry.space_group_name_H-M   'P 1'
#
loop_
_entity.id
_entity.type
_entity.pdbx_description
1 polymer ?
#
loop_
_entity_poly.entity_id
_entity_poly.type
_entity_poly.pdbx_seq_one_letter_code
_entity_poly.pdbx_strand_id
1 'polypeptide(L)'
;KFLSKVSYSLDDKIAVDELLSGVANPDDIACLICYCTEEYSTLAVQRYLVDALPNTPIHGCTTCHGIMTETGFHSGPVIGILIIYDSGINAYGTGISHFGDSIDRSTFSAIDKALKNANREGEIPDLILLHSTPGNEEKVMAAIDNKFGTEVPIIGGSAADNQVSGNWSIFTEEALAINGVSLTVFFASQSIYSSFSAGHTPTQYSGTVTKVRNRILLEIDHRPA
;
A
#
# COMPACT_ATOMS: atom_id res chain seq x y z
N LYS A 1 -13.22 -11.11 8.56
CA LYS A 1 -13.96 -11.25 7.29
C LYS A 1 -13.44 -10.20 6.32
N PHE A 2 -13.35 -10.55 5.04
CA PHE A 2 -12.93 -9.64 3.97
C PHE A 2 -14.08 -9.41 2.98
N LEU A 3 -14.13 -8.23 2.39
CA LEU A 3 -15.06 -7.86 1.32
C LEU A 3 -14.31 -7.00 0.31
N SER A 4 -14.22 -7.47 -0.94
CA SER A 4 -13.68 -6.70 -2.06
C SER A 4 -14.81 -6.20 -2.95
N LYS A 5 -14.62 -5.02 -3.51
CA LYS A 5 -15.55 -4.42 -4.48
C LYS A 5 -14.78 -3.60 -5.49
N VAL A 6 -15.30 -3.50 -6.69
CA VAL A 6 -14.74 -2.67 -7.77
C VAL A 6 -15.81 -1.79 -8.38
N SER A 7 -15.41 -0.64 -8.90
CA SER A 7 -16.25 0.23 -9.74
C SER A 7 -15.46 0.64 -10.98
N TYR A 8 -16.18 0.84 -12.07
CA TYR A 8 -15.66 1.33 -13.36
C TYR A 8 -16.22 2.71 -13.72
N SER A 9 -16.97 3.35 -12.80
CA SER A 9 -17.44 4.71 -12.99
C SER A 9 -16.25 5.66 -13.04
N LEU A 10 -16.19 6.54 -14.04
CA LEU A 10 -15.18 7.60 -14.13
C LEU A 10 -15.49 8.84 -13.30
N ASP A 11 -16.68 8.90 -12.71
CA ASP A 11 -17.01 9.91 -11.71
C ASP A 11 -16.56 9.41 -10.34
N ASP A 12 -15.59 10.10 -9.73
CA ASP A 12 -14.98 9.70 -8.46
C ASP A 12 -16.01 9.50 -7.35
N LYS A 13 -17.05 10.35 -7.30
CA LYS A 13 -18.07 10.23 -6.27
C LYS A 13 -18.99 9.03 -6.51
N ILE A 14 -19.47 8.85 -7.74
CA ILE A 14 -20.31 7.71 -8.11
C ILE A 14 -19.51 6.40 -7.87
N ALA A 15 -18.23 6.38 -8.23
CA ALA A 15 -17.37 5.23 -8.00
C ALA A 15 -17.30 4.86 -6.51
N VAL A 16 -17.07 5.83 -5.63
CA VAL A 16 -17.03 5.59 -4.18
C VAL A 16 -18.41 5.18 -3.64
N ASP A 17 -19.49 5.80 -4.09
CA ASP A 17 -20.86 5.43 -3.71
C ASP A 17 -21.19 3.98 -4.11
N GLU A 18 -20.77 3.52 -5.30
CA GLU A 18 -20.92 2.13 -5.76
C GLU A 18 -20.11 1.16 -4.90
N LEU A 19 -18.85 1.52 -4.57
CA LEU A 19 -17.99 0.70 -3.72
C LEU A 19 -18.56 0.53 -2.32
N LEU A 20 -19.14 1.57 -1.75
CA LEU A 20 -19.71 1.54 -0.39
C LEU A 20 -21.17 1.07 -0.35
N SER A 21 -21.83 0.98 -1.51
CA SER A 21 -23.24 0.51 -1.59
C SER A 21 -23.39 -0.90 -1.01
N GLY A 22 -24.29 -1.07 -0.05
CA GLY A 22 -24.55 -2.37 0.60
C GLY A 22 -23.44 -2.86 1.52
N VAL A 23 -22.45 -2.01 1.85
CA VAL A 23 -21.48 -2.29 2.92
C VAL A 23 -22.25 -2.28 4.25
N ALA A 24 -22.26 -3.42 4.93
CA ALA A 24 -22.92 -3.56 6.22
C ALA A 24 -22.00 -3.08 7.36
N ASN A 25 -22.62 -2.52 8.39
CA ASN A 25 -21.95 -2.13 9.63
C ASN A 25 -20.65 -1.34 9.41
N PRO A 26 -20.72 -0.11 8.90
CA PRO A 26 -19.53 0.72 8.68
C PRO A 26 -18.66 0.88 9.93
N ASP A 27 -19.26 0.92 11.11
CA ASP A 27 -18.54 1.05 12.39
C ASP A 27 -17.74 -0.20 12.79
N ASP A 28 -17.99 -1.35 12.15
CA ASP A 28 -17.25 -2.60 12.37
C ASP A 28 -16.04 -2.75 11.42
N ILE A 29 -15.82 -1.80 10.54
CA ILE A 29 -14.69 -1.82 9.59
C ILE A 29 -13.40 -1.54 10.36
N ALA A 30 -12.52 -2.53 10.42
CA ALA A 30 -11.23 -2.41 11.06
C ALA A 30 -10.20 -1.64 10.20
N CYS A 31 -10.26 -1.83 8.88
CA CYS A 31 -9.39 -1.12 7.92
C CYS A 31 -9.99 -1.21 6.51
N LEU A 32 -9.76 -0.18 5.69
CA LEU A 32 -10.09 -0.15 4.27
C LEU A 32 -8.83 0.08 3.44
N ILE A 33 -8.59 -0.78 2.44
CA ILE A 33 -7.52 -0.62 1.46
C ILE A 33 -8.16 -0.24 0.13
N CYS A 34 -7.64 0.81 -0.53
CA CYS A 34 -8.18 1.33 -1.79
C CYS A 34 -7.10 1.41 -2.85
N TYR A 35 -7.36 0.83 -4.02
CA TYR A 35 -6.51 0.96 -5.20
C TYR A 35 -7.31 1.58 -6.34
N CYS A 36 -6.69 2.49 -7.10
CA CYS A 36 -7.30 3.08 -8.28
C CYS A 36 -6.26 3.30 -9.38
N THR A 37 -6.68 3.23 -10.64
CA THR A 37 -5.82 3.63 -11.75
C THR A 37 -5.69 5.15 -11.81
N GLU A 38 -4.73 5.66 -12.58
CA GLU A 38 -4.35 7.09 -12.60
C GLU A 38 -5.45 8.04 -13.11
N GLU A 39 -6.52 7.51 -13.69
CA GLU A 39 -7.64 8.29 -14.19
C GLU A 39 -8.53 8.86 -13.09
N TYR A 40 -8.43 8.32 -11.87
CA TYR A 40 -9.17 8.81 -10.69
C TYR A 40 -8.40 9.90 -9.96
N SER A 41 -9.12 10.90 -9.47
CA SER A 41 -8.55 11.89 -8.55
C SER A 41 -8.38 11.28 -7.16
N THR A 42 -7.18 10.81 -6.81
CA THR A 42 -6.91 10.22 -5.50
C THR A 42 -7.28 11.15 -4.34
N LEU A 43 -7.17 12.48 -4.53
CA LEU A 43 -7.61 13.46 -3.54
C LEU A 43 -9.13 13.46 -3.36
N ALA A 44 -9.90 13.36 -4.45
CA ALA A 44 -11.35 13.29 -4.39
C ALA A 44 -11.82 11.96 -3.79
N VAL A 45 -11.23 10.85 -4.25
CA VAL A 45 -11.50 9.51 -3.72
C VAL A 45 -11.25 9.45 -2.21
N GLN A 46 -10.08 9.93 -1.75
CA GLN A 46 -9.75 10.00 -0.32
C GLN A 46 -10.83 10.76 0.46
N ARG A 47 -11.21 11.96 0.01
CA ARG A 47 -12.21 12.78 0.69
C ARG A 47 -13.56 12.08 0.78
N TYR A 48 -14.05 11.50 -0.32
CA TYR A 48 -15.32 10.78 -0.32
C TYR A 48 -15.31 9.54 0.58
N LEU A 49 -14.19 8.82 0.64
CA LEU A 49 -14.03 7.69 1.56
C LEU A 49 -14.02 8.15 3.03
N VAL A 50 -13.29 9.22 3.34
CA VAL A 50 -13.22 9.78 4.71
C VAL A 50 -14.56 10.35 5.14
N ASP A 51 -15.27 11.06 4.26
CA ASP A 51 -16.60 11.60 4.55
C ASP A 51 -17.62 10.49 4.87
N ALA A 52 -17.51 9.36 4.16
CA ALA A 52 -18.39 8.21 4.36
C ALA A 52 -17.97 7.32 5.55
N LEU A 53 -16.68 7.26 5.88
CA LEU A 53 -16.09 6.38 6.88
C LEU A 53 -15.09 7.15 7.78
N PRO A 54 -15.56 8.11 8.59
CA PRO A 54 -14.69 9.10 9.26
C PRO A 54 -13.79 8.50 10.36
N ASN A 55 -14.10 7.29 10.84
CA ASN A 55 -13.35 6.64 11.92
C ASN A 55 -12.57 5.39 11.44
N THR A 56 -12.54 5.15 10.14
CA THR A 56 -11.92 3.96 9.57
C THR A 56 -10.49 4.27 9.12
N PRO A 57 -9.49 3.50 9.52
CA PRO A 57 -8.16 3.55 8.91
C PRO A 57 -8.26 3.25 7.41
N ILE A 58 -7.80 4.17 6.57
CA ILE A 58 -7.85 4.07 5.11
C ILE A 58 -6.43 4.11 4.57
N HIS A 59 -6.07 3.14 3.73
CA HIS A 59 -4.78 3.10 3.06
C HIS A 59 -4.97 2.87 1.57
N GLY A 60 -4.37 3.69 0.73
CA GLY A 60 -4.52 3.54 -0.71
C GLY A 60 -3.35 4.03 -1.53
N CYS A 61 -3.34 3.60 -2.79
CA CYS A 61 -2.42 4.10 -3.79
C CYS A 61 -2.97 3.94 -5.21
N THR A 62 -2.32 4.62 -6.15
CA THR A 62 -2.52 4.39 -7.57
C THR A 62 -1.86 3.08 -8.03
N THR A 63 -2.44 2.44 -9.04
CA THR A 63 -1.98 1.19 -9.63
C THR A 63 -1.89 1.28 -11.16
N CYS A 64 -1.12 0.38 -11.76
CA CYS A 64 -0.88 0.33 -13.20
C CYS A 64 -1.88 -0.59 -13.89
N HIS A 65 -2.65 -0.06 -14.85
CA HIS A 65 -3.55 -0.78 -15.76
C HIS A 65 -4.70 -1.58 -15.13
N GLY A 66 -4.79 -1.69 -13.81
CA GLY A 66 -5.89 -2.44 -13.21
C GLY A 66 -5.67 -2.92 -11.79
N ILE A 67 -6.61 -3.74 -11.32
CA ILE A 67 -6.68 -4.26 -9.95
C ILE A 67 -6.97 -5.76 -10.00
N MET A 68 -6.37 -6.51 -9.09
CA MET A 68 -6.67 -7.92 -8.87
C MET A 68 -7.63 -8.09 -7.69
N THR A 69 -8.69 -8.88 -7.88
CA THR A 69 -9.58 -9.33 -6.80
C THR A 69 -9.71 -10.86 -6.85
N GLU A 70 -10.49 -11.43 -5.95
CA GLU A 70 -10.81 -12.87 -5.96
C GLU A 70 -11.56 -13.33 -7.22
N THR A 71 -12.15 -12.38 -7.97
CA THR A 71 -12.83 -12.69 -9.23
C THR A 71 -11.92 -12.59 -10.45
N GLY A 72 -10.67 -12.18 -10.27
CA GLY A 72 -9.67 -12.06 -11.32
C GLY A 72 -9.13 -10.64 -11.51
N PHE A 73 -8.50 -10.39 -12.67
CA PHE A 73 -7.93 -9.10 -13.01
C PHE A 73 -8.97 -8.20 -13.68
N HIS A 74 -9.13 -7.00 -13.15
CA HIS A 74 -9.97 -5.92 -13.63
C HIS A 74 -9.09 -4.88 -14.32
N SER A 75 -9.18 -4.78 -15.64
CA SER A 75 -8.36 -3.88 -16.47
C SER A 75 -9.09 -2.60 -16.86
N GLY A 76 -8.32 -1.59 -17.26
CA GLY A 76 -8.81 -0.27 -17.67
C GLY A 76 -8.98 0.68 -16.49
N PRO A 77 -9.62 1.83 -16.69
CA PRO A 77 -9.97 2.69 -15.57
C PRO A 77 -10.84 1.93 -14.56
N VAL A 78 -10.28 1.69 -13.38
CA VAL A 78 -10.95 0.93 -12.32
C VAL A 78 -10.48 1.40 -10.96
N ILE A 79 -11.40 1.44 -10.02
CA ILE A 79 -11.15 1.64 -8.59
C ILE A 79 -11.71 0.47 -7.80
N GLY A 80 -10.99 0.02 -6.79
CA GLY A 80 -11.44 -1.07 -5.94
C GLY A 80 -11.06 -0.88 -4.49
N ILE A 81 -11.83 -1.52 -3.62
CA ILE A 81 -11.58 -1.55 -2.17
C ILE A 81 -11.52 -2.98 -1.66
N LEU A 82 -10.71 -3.17 -0.63
CA LEU A 82 -10.74 -4.31 0.25
C LEU A 82 -11.09 -3.82 1.66
N ILE A 83 -12.24 -4.27 2.17
CA ILE A 83 -12.69 -3.98 3.53
C ILE A 83 -12.32 -5.14 4.43
N ILE A 84 -11.69 -4.83 5.56
CA ILE A 84 -11.31 -5.77 6.60
C ILE A 84 -12.25 -5.57 7.79
N TYR A 85 -12.99 -6.63 8.13
CA TYR A 85 -13.76 -6.73 9.37
C TYR A 85 -13.01 -7.65 10.34
N ASP A 86 -12.68 -7.13 11.50
CA ASP A 86 -12.02 -7.89 12.55
C ASP A 86 -12.76 -7.66 13.86
N SER A 87 -13.56 -8.65 14.28
CA SER A 87 -14.48 -8.55 15.41
C SER A 87 -13.85 -8.90 16.76
N GLY A 88 -12.58 -9.33 16.78
CA GLY A 88 -11.86 -9.63 18.02
C GLY A 88 -11.14 -8.42 18.59
N ILE A 89 -10.26 -8.65 19.56
CA ILE A 89 -9.36 -7.61 20.05
C ILE A 89 -8.32 -7.34 18.97
N ASN A 90 -8.38 -6.19 18.36
CA ASN A 90 -7.53 -5.79 17.26
C ASN A 90 -7.14 -4.32 17.35
N ALA A 91 -6.15 -3.91 16.56
CA ALA A 91 -5.86 -2.51 16.28
C ALA A 91 -5.25 -2.39 14.88
N TYR A 92 -5.67 -1.38 14.16
CA TYR A 92 -5.15 -1.02 12.85
C TYR A 92 -4.87 0.48 12.86
N GLY A 93 -3.71 0.87 12.35
CA GLY A 93 -3.37 2.28 12.28
C GLY A 93 -2.56 2.58 11.04
N THR A 94 -2.87 3.68 10.41
CA THR A 94 -2.20 4.17 9.21
C THR A 94 -1.25 5.29 9.54
N GLY A 95 -0.22 5.43 8.72
CA GLY A 95 0.70 6.56 8.81
C GLY A 95 1.27 6.89 7.44
N ILE A 96 1.43 8.17 7.18
CA ILE A 96 1.97 8.71 5.93
C ILE A 96 2.99 9.80 6.20
N SER A 97 4.03 9.85 5.38
CA SER A 97 5.04 10.90 5.43
C SER A 97 5.58 11.21 4.03
N HIS A 98 5.76 12.49 3.74
CA HIS A 98 6.50 12.91 2.55
C HIS A 98 7.99 12.63 2.74
N PHE A 99 8.67 12.26 1.66
CA PHE A 99 10.13 12.16 1.67
C PHE A 99 10.75 13.55 1.74
N GLY A 100 11.61 13.73 2.74
CA GLY A 100 12.46 14.90 2.92
C GLY A 100 13.94 14.56 2.68
N ASP A 101 14.83 15.22 3.42
CA ASP A 101 16.29 15.01 3.30
C ASP A 101 16.74 13.60 3.72
N SER A 102 15.95 12.89 4.53
CA SER A 102 16.26 11.54 5.01
C SER A 102 15.04 10.63 4.85
N ILE A 103 15.20 9.59 4.04
CA ILE A 103 14.19 8.56 3.84
C ILE A 103 13.90 7.84 5.15
N ASP A 104 14.93 7.52 5.94
CA ASP A 104 14.79 6.84 7.23
C ASP A 104 13.91 7.65 8.19
N ARG A 105 14.16 8.97 8.32
CA ARG A 105 13.33 9.83 9.18
C ARG A 105 11.89 9.91 8.70
N SER A 106 11.68 10.01 7.39
CA SER A 106 10.33 10.03 6.83
C SER A 106 9.61 8.71 7.09
N THR A 107 10.31 7.58 6.93
CA THR A 107 9.76 6.25 7.22
C THR A 107 9.45 6.08 8.70
N PHE A 108 10.35 6.47 9.60
CA PHE A 108 10.08 6.44 11.04
C PHE A 108 8.91 7.34 11.44
N SER A 109 8.79 8.52 10.82
CA SER A 109 7.63 9.39 11.05
C SER A 109 6.31 8.73 10.65
N ALA A 110 6.27 8.02 9.52
CA ALA A 110 5.08 7.29 9.09
C ALA A 110 4.77 6.11 10.05
N ILE A 111 5.80 5.37 10.48
CA ILE A 111 5.65 4.28 11.45
C ILE A 111 5.10 4.80 12.79
N ASP A 112 5.69 5.86 13.33
CA ASP A 112 5.29 6.41 14.63
C ASP A 112 3.84 6.94 14.59
N LYS A 113 3.41 7.53 13.47
CA LYS A 113 2.01 7.92 13.25
C LYS A 113 1.09 6.69 13.24
N ALA A 114 1.45 5.65 12.47
CA ALA A 114 0.65 4.43 12.39
C ALA A 114 0.49 3.74 13.75
N LEU A 115 1.57 3.61 14.51
CA LEU A 115 1.53 3.04 15.85
C LEU A 115 0.67 3.88 16.79
N LYS A 116 0.79 5.22 16.72
CA LYS A 116 -0.03 6.13 17.51
C LYS A 116 -1.51 6.02 17.14
N ASN A 117 -1.84 5.97 15.84
CA ASN A 117 -3.21 5.85 15.36
C ASN A 117 -3.83 4.49 15.73
N ALA A 118 -3.01 3.44 15.85
CA ALA A 118 -3.41 2.14 16.39
C ALA A 118 -3.50 2.11 17.93
N ASN A 119 -3.03 3.14 18.66
CA ASN A 119 -2.82 3.13 20.11
C ASN A 119 -1.89 1.98 20.57
N ARG A 120 -0.81 1.73 19.82
CA ARG A 120 0.16 0.63 20.01
C ARG A 120 1.60 1.11 19.98
N GLU A 121 1.86 2.31 20.52
CA GLU A 121 3.21 2.86 20.60
C GLU A 121 4.14 1.92 21.39
N GLY A 122 5.27 1.58 20.76
CA GLY A 122 6.28 0.69 21.38
C GLY A 122 6.04 -0.79 21.17
N GLU A 123 4.94 -1.19 20.53
CA GLU A 123 4.65 -2.58 20.19
C GLU A 123 5.15 -2.94 18.78
N ILE A 124 5.34 -4.23 18.53
CA ILE A 124 5.73 -4.79 17.23
C ILE A 124 4.47 -5.29 16.53
N PRO A 125 4.15 -4.83 15.31
CA PRO A 125 2.95 -5.26 14.59
C PRO A 125 3.08 -6.70 14.05
N ASP A 126 1.95 -7.37 13.87
CA ASP A 126 1.87 -8.70 13.25
C ASP A 126 2.18 -8.66 11.75
N LEU A 127 1.87 -7.54 11.08
CA LEU A 127 2.05 -7.31 9.65
C LEU A 127 2.12 -5.81 9.37
N ILE A 128 2.88 -5.44 8.34
CA ILE A 128 2.89 -4.09 7.77
C ILE A 128 2.43 -4.16 6.31
N LEU A 129 1.36 -3.42 5.97
CA LEU A 129 1.04 -3.08 4.58
C LEU A 129 1.79 -1.80 4.23
N LEU A 130 2.63 -1.83 3.21
CA LEU A 130 3.50 -0.74 2.80
C LEU A 130 3.19 -0.28 1.39
N HIS A 131 3.00 1.03 1.20
CA HIS A 131 3.10 1.66 -0.11
C HIS A 131 4.13 2.78 -0.08
N SER A 132 4.95 2.82 -1.12
CA SER A 132 5.93 3.89 -1.33
C SER A 132 5.76 4.46 -2.73
N THR A 133 6.10 5.71 -2.91
CA THR A 133 6.34 6.20 -4.26
C THR A 133 7.66 5.63 -4.78
N PRO A 134 7.79 5.37 -6.10
CA PRO A 134 8.96 4.70 -6.67
C PRO A 134 10.29 5.39 -6.37
N GLY A 135 11.34 4.59 -6.16
CA GLY A 135 12.73 5.03 -6.17
C GLY A 135 13.50 4.90 -4.85
N ASN A 136 12.83 4.66 -3.72
CA ASN A 136 13.48 4.55 -2.41
C ASN A 136 13.07 3.29 -1.62
N GLU A 137 12.53 2.29 -2.28
CA GLU A 137 11.92 1.11 -1.67
C GLU A 137 12.87 0.38 -0.73
N GLU A 138 14.12 0.17 -1.16
CA GLU A 138 15.12 -0.54 -0.36
C GLU A 138 15.48 0.21 0.92
N LYS A 139 15.51 1.56 0.87
CA LYS A 139 15.77 2.39 2.05
C LYS A 139 14.60 2.38 3.02
N VAL A 140 13.38 2.42 2.48
CA VAL A 140 12.16 2.32 3.28
C VAL A 140 12.10 0.97 3.99
N MET A 141 12.34 -0.13 3.28
CA MET A 141 12.39 -1.47 3.88
C MET A 141 13.47 -1.58 4.95
N ALA A 142 14.69 -1.10 4.65
CA ALA A 142 15.79 -1.08 5.63
C ALA A 142 15.46 -0.26 6.88
N ALA A 143 14.74 0.85 6.74
CA ALA A 143 14.29 1.64 7.88
C ALA A 143 13.24 0.89 8.73
N ILE A 144 12.32 0.16 8.10
CA ILE A 144 11.35 -0.70 8.81
C ILE A 144 12.09 -1.81 9.55
N ASP A 145 13.02 -2.49 8.90
CA ASP A 145 13.84 -3.54 9.51
C ASP A 145 14.68 -3.00 10.69
N ASN A 146 15.19 -1.78 10.58
CA ASN A 146 15.92 -1.12 11.67
C ASN A 146 15.02 -0.82 12.88
N LYS A 147 13.72 -0.58 12.65
CA LYS A 147 12.76 -0.27 13.72
C LYS A 147 12.24 -1.53 14.42
N PHE A 148 11.90 -2.58 13.66
CA PHE A 148 11.18 -3.74 14.16
C PHE A 148 11.98 -5.06 14.08
N GLY A 149 13.13 -5.07 13.40
CA GLY A 149 13.80 -6.30 12.99
C GLY A 149 13.19 -6.89 11.72
N THR A 150 13.81 -7.97 11.22
CA THR A 150 13.45 -8.60 9.94
C THR A 150 12.34 -9.64 10.04
N GLU A 151 11.79 -9.85 11.23
CA GLU A 151 10.76 -10.88 11.47
C GLU A 151 9.34 -10.39 11.19
N VAL A 152 9.12 -9.06 11.11
CA VAL A 152 7.80 -8.51 10.80
C VAL A 152 7.53 -8.63 9.31
N PRO A 153 6.49 -9.36 8.88
CA PRO A 153 6.16 -9.47 7.47
C PRO A 153 5.76 -8.10 6.89
N ILE A 154 6.30 -7.78 5.71
CA ILE A 154 5.96 -6.58 4.96
C ILE A 154 5.29 -7.04 3.66
N ILE A 155 4.10 -6.57 3.40
CA ILE A 155 3.39 -6.75 2.12
C ILE A 155 3.10 -5.40 1.49
N GLY A 156 2.93 -5.35 0.18
CA GLY A 156 2.63 -4.12 -0.54
C GLY A 156 3.53 -3.92 -1.74
N GLY A 157 3.76 -2.68 -2.10
CA GLY A 157 4.57 -2.34 -3.26
C GLY A 157 4.61 -0.83 -3.52
N SER A 158 5.22 -0.46 -4.64
CA SER A 158 5.25 0.93 -5.08
C SER A 158 3.92 1.32 -5.72
N ALA A 159 3.47 2.54 -5.46
CA ALA A 159 2.43 3.16 -6.26
C ALA A 159 2.88 3.25 -7.72
N ALA A 160 1.95 3.16 -8.65
CA ALA A 160 2.26 3.13 -10.07
C ALA A 160 1.25 3.95 -10.88
N ASP A 161 1.64 4.29 -12.09
CA ASP A 161 0.80 4.82 -13.15
C ASP A 161 0.95 3.97 -14.42
N ASN A 162 0.10 4.20 -15.40
CA ASN A 162 0.05 3.36 -16.61
C ASN A 162 1.29 3.49 -17.50
N GLN A 163 2.06 4.57 -17.39
CA GLN A 163 3.19 4.88 -18.29
C GLN A 163 4.50 5.17 -17.56
N VAL A 164 4.54 4.98 -16.23
CA VAL A 164 5.70 5.33 -15.40
C VAL A 164 6.10 6.80 -15.59
N SER A 165 5.10 7.68 -15.66
CA SER A 165 5.27 9.10 -15.96
C SER A 165 5.30 10.01 -14.73
N GLY A 166 5.06 9.46 -13.55
CA GLY A 166 5.04 10.20 -12.28
C GLY A 166 3.64 10.59 -11.80
N ASN A 167 2.59 10.06 -12.42
CA ASN A 167 1.19 10.30 -12.04
C ASN A 167 0.70 9.40 -10.90
N TRP A 168 1.61 8.89 -10.09
CA TRP A 168 1.29 8.07 -8.93
C TRP A 168 1.08 8.89 -7.67
N SER A 169 0.33 8.31 -6.76
CA SER A 169 0.14 8.84 -5.41
C SER A 169 -0.19 7.72 -4.41
N ILE A 170 0.10 8.01 -3.15
CA ILE A 170 -0.28 7.21 -1.99
C ILE A 170 -1.13 8.08 -1.07
N PHE A 171 -2.05 7.50 -0.34
CA PHE A 171 -2.88 8.24 0.62
C PHE A 171 -3.29 7.40 1.83
N THR A 172 -3.60 8.09 2.90
CA THR A 172 -4.30 7.57 4.07
C THR A 172 -5.51 8.46 4.34
N GLU A 173 -6.31 8.17 5.35
CA GLU A 173 -7.40 9.06 5.79
C GLU A 173 -6.90 10.47 6.14
N GLU A 174 -5.64 10.61 6.58
CA GLU A 174 -5.09 11.90 7.02
C GLU A 174 -4.51 12.75 5.89
N ALA A 175 -3.84 12.11 4.92
CA ALA A 175 -3.06 12.84 3.91
C ALA A 175 -2.85 12.05 2.61
N LEU A 176 -2.35 12.78 1.60
CA LEU A 176 -1.93 12.26 0.30
C LEU A 176 -0.49 12.68 0.02
N ALA A 177 0.31 11.81 -0.62
CA ALA A 177 1.66 12.13 -1.05
C ALA A 177 1.94 11.60 -2.46
N ILE A 178 2.65 12.41 -3.28
CA ILE A 178 3.19 12.05 -4.59
C ILE A 178 4.69 11.72 -4.53
N ASN A 179 5.30 11.94 -3.39
CA ASN A 179 6.69 11.62 -3.06
C ASN A 179 6.75 11.29 -1.56
N GLY A 180 6.67 10.01 -1.20
CA GLY A 180 6.57 9.63 0.20
C GLY A 180 6.37 8.14 0.43
N VAL A 181 6.06 7.82 1.68
CA VAL A 181 5.75 6.48 2.18
C VAL A 181 4.48 6.51 3.01
N SER A 182 3.63 5.51 2.84
CA SER A 182 2.49 5.23 3.71
C SER A 182 2.51 3.78 4.15
N LEU A 183 2.03 3.51 5.33
CA LEU A 183 1.92 2.16 5.85
C LEU A 183 0.72 2.01 6.79
N THR A 184 0.24 0.77 6.88
CA THR A 184 -0.71 0.36 7.91
C THR A 184 -0.05 -0.70 8.77
N VAL A 185 -0.10 -0.52 10.09
CA VAL A 185 0.30 -1.55 11.06
C VAL A 185 -0.94 -2.37 11.42
N PHE A 186 -0.76 -3.69 11.47
CA PHE A 186 -1.80 -4.65 11.81
C PHE A 186 -1.47 -5.30 13.15
N PHE A 187 -2.38 -5.17 14.10
CA PHE A 187 -2.45 -5.95 15.32
C PHE A 187 -3.76 -6.71 15.26
N ALA A 188 -3.75 -7.85 14.60
CA ALA A 188 -4.97 -8.57 14.26
C ALA A 188 -5.45 -9.44 15.41
N SER A 189 -6.77 -9.68 15.49
CA SER A 189 -7.35 -10.58 16.50
C SER A 189 -6.99 -12.05 16.28
N GLN A 190 -6.46 -12.41 15.12
CA GLN A 190 -6.08 -13.77 14.73
C GLN A 190 -4.73 -13.76 14.02
N SER A 191 -4.05 -14.91 14.04
CA SER A 191 -2.76 -15.07 13.35
C SER A 191 -2.85 -14.72 11.87
N ILE A 192 -1.90 -13.92 11.40
CA ILE A 192 -1.74 -13.56 9.99
C ILE A 192 -0.69 -14.46 9.37
N TYR A 193 -0.94 -14.89 8.15
CA TYR A 193 0.02 -15.62 7.32
C TYR A 193 0.19 -14.86 6.02
N SER A 194 1.43 -14.67 5.59
CA SER A 194 1.78 -14.04 4.33
C SER A 194 2.51 -15.00 3.41
N SER A 195 2.31 -14.84 2.10
CA SER A 195 3.08 -15.54 1.08
C SER A 195 3.40 -14.60 -0.06
N PHE A 196 4.54 -14.82 -0.69
CA PHE A 196 4.94 -14.10 -1.89
C PHE A 196 5.06 -15.06 -3.06
N SER A 197 4.42 -14.71 -4.18
CA SER A 197 4.54 -15.44 -5.43
C SER A 197 4.81 -14.46 -6.57
N ALA A 198 5.93 -14.64 -7.25
CA ALA A 198 6.23 -13.88 -8.45
C ALA A 198 5.53 -14.52 -9.66
N GLY A 199 5.00 -13.69 -10.57
CA GLY A 199 4.41 -14.14 -11.84
C GLY A 199 5.44 -14.62 -12.88
N HIS A 200 6.65 -15.00 -12.47
CA HIS A 200 7.77 -15.38 -13.32
C HIS A 200 8.18 -16.81 -13.10
N THR A 201 8.48 -17.51 -14.18
CA THR A 201 9.09 -18.83 -14.14
C THR A 201 10.60 -18.69 -14.43
N PRO A 202 11.48 -19.32 -13.64
CA PRO A 202 12.91 -19.32 -13.93
C PRO A 202 13.19 -19.83 -15.35
N THR A 203 14.07 -19.16 -16.07
CA THR A 203 14.58 -19.62 -17.37
C THR A 203 15.84 -20.45 -17.19
N GLN A 204 16.31 -21.08 -18.27
CA GLN A 204 17.61 -21.75 -18.29
C GLN A 204 18.80 -20.79 -18.28
N TYR A 205 18.56 -19.50 -18.50
CA TYR A 205 19.60 -18.48 -18.51
C TYR A 205 19.79 -17.93 -17.11
N SER A 206 21.04 -17.86 -16.67
CA SER A 206 21.44 -17.25 -15.41
C SER A 206 22.75 -16.48 -15.60
N GLY A 207 23.01 -15.52 -14.73
CA GLY A 207 24.26 -14.77 -14.75
C GLY A 207 24.52 -14.16 -13.38
N THR A 208 25.79 -13.92 -13.09
CA THR A 208 26.21 -13.25 -11.86
C THR A 208 26.38 -11.75 -12.12
N VAL A 209 25.74 -10.93 -11.30
CA VAL A 209 25.95 -9.48 -11.32
C VAL A 209 27.36 -9.19 -10.84
N THR A 210 28.22 -8.69 -11.72
CA THR A 210 29.64 -8.45 -11.42
C THR A 210 29.99 -7.00 -11.24
N LYS A 211 29.10 -6.06 -11.67
CA LYS A 211 29.30 -4.63 -11.43
C LYS A 211 27.99 -3.86 -11.41
N VAL A 212 27.85 -3.02 -10.39
CA VAL A 212 26.70 -2.11 -10.24
C VAL A 212 27.18 -0.70 -9.88
N ARG A 213 26.36 0.29 -10.18
CA ARG A 213 26.50 1.65 -9.68
C ARG A 213 25.12 2.14 -9.20
N ASN A 214 24.96 2.19 -7.88
CA ASN A 214 23.64 2.39 -7.26
C ASN A 214 22.63 1.33 -7.77
N ARG A 215 21.52 1.74 -8.36
CA ARG A 215 20.49 0.86 -8.94
C ARG A 215 20.73 0.54 -10.43
N ILE A 216 21.88 0.91 -10.99
CA ILE A 216 22.22 0.66 -12.40
C ILE A 216 23.09 -0.60 -12.47
N LEU A 217 22.58 -1.62 -13.18
CA LEU A 217 23.32 -2.80 -13.54
C LEU A 217 24.28 -2.45 -14.66
N LEU A 218 25.57 -2.68 -14.48
CA LEU A 218 26.62 -2.34 -15.45
C LEU A 218 27.22 -3.57 -16.11
N GLU A 219 27.36 -4.68 -15.37
CA GLU A 219 27.98 -5.91 -15.89
C GLU A 219 27.30 -7.15 -15.31
N ILE A 220 27.13 -8.15 -16.16
CA ILE A 220 26.76 -9.54 -15.82
C ILE A 220 27.88 -10.44 -16.35
N ASP A 221 28.42 -11.34 -15.51
CA ASP A 221 29.51 -12.27 -15.86
C ASP A 221 30.71 -11.56 -16.52
N HIS A 222 31.07 -10.37 -15.98
CA HIS A 222 32.14 -9.49 -16.49
C HIS A 222 31.93 -8.97 -17.92
N ARG A 223 30.70 -8.97 -18.42
CA ARG A 223 30.29 -8.38 -19.71
C ARG A 223 29.31 -7.24 -19.49
N PRO A 224 29.26 -6.24 -20.38
CA PRO A 224 28.24 -5.19 -20.28
C PRO A 224 26.82 -5.77 -20.23
N ALA A 225 25.99 -5.23 -19.31
CA ALA A 225 24.62 -5.66 -19.13
C ALA A 225 23.69 -5.17 -20.23
#